data_e87b04649564bad92d9425e1f3afa489
#
_entry.id   e87b04649564bad92d9425e1f3afa489
#
_cell.length_a   1.000
_cell.length_b   1.000
_cell.length_c   1.000
_cell.angle_alpha   90.00
_cell.angle_beta   90.00
_cell.angle_gamma   90.00
#
_symmetry.space_group_name_H-M   'P 1'
#
loop_
_entity.id
_entity.type
_entity.pdbx_description
1 polymer ?
#
loop_
_entity_poly.entity_id
_entity_poly.type
_entity_poly.pdbx_seq_one_letter_code
_entity_poly.pdbx_strand_id
1 'polypeptide(L)'
;PVEYKSNEFSQIQVNNKVGLTFAAGLRSILRQDPDIIMVGEIRDSETASIAVQSALTGHLLFSTLHTNRAPAAITRLIDMGVEKFLISSSLLAVLAQRLVRKLCNDCKTVDDSAASHELFGFSTNKTIFKPNGCKSCNFTGYSGRVAIGELFIINDEIKEYLKNDVDDHTLMSKALENMIAE
;
A
#
# COMPACT_ATOMS: atom_id res chain seq x y z
N PRO A 1 3.72 -15.10 3.53
CA PRO A 1 3.95 -16.00 4.67
C PRO A 1 3.17 -15.55 5.91
N VAL A 2 2.85 -16.50 6.79
CA VAL A 2 2.25 -16.19 8.08
C VAL A 2 3.35 -15.70 9.02
N GLU A 3 3.30 -14.43 9.41
CA GLU A 3 4.28 -13.84 10.34
C GLU A 3 3.82 -13.97 11.79
N TYR A 4 2.52 -13.82 12.03
CA TYR A 4 1.91 -13.94 13.36
C TYR A 4 0.75 -14.94 13.30
N LYS A 5 0.71 -15.85 14.25
CA LYS A 5 -0.45 -16.75 14.41
C LYS A 5 -1.59 -16.00 15.10
N SER A 6 -2.79 -16.16 14.59
CA SER A 6 -4.03 -15.65 15.18
C SER A 6 -5.05 -16.79 15.30
N ASN A 7 -5.88 -16.73 16.32
CA ASN A 7 -7.03 -17.64 16.49
C ASN A 7 -8.34 -17.03 15.96
N GLU A 8 -8.29 -15.78 15.49
CA GLU A 8 -9.49 -15.06 15.04
C GLU A 8 -9.84 -15.34 13.58
N PHE A 9 -8.89 -15.86 12.80
CA PHE A 9 -9.07 -16.17 11.39
C PHE A 9 -8.21 -17.37 10.96
N SER A 10 -8.66 -18.07 9.93
CA SER A 10 -7.95 -19.22 9.36
C SER A 10 -6.72 -18.75 8.59
N GLN A 11 -5.58 -19.41 8.79
CA GLN A 11 -4.32 -19.06 8.16
C GLN A 11 -3.70 -20.26 7.45
N ILE A 12 -3.25 -20.06 6.22
CA ILE A 12 -2.51 -21.03 5.42
C ILE A 12 -1.08 -20.54 5.20
N GLN A 13 -0.10 -21.33 5.66
CA GLN A 13 1.31 -21.07 5.39
C GLN A 13 1.68 -21.62 4.02
N VAL A 14 2.13 -20.73 3.11
CA VAL A 14 2.66 -21.11 1.79
C VAL A 14 3.93 -21.97 1.95
N ASN A 15 4.02 -23.04 1.16
CA ASN A 15 5.17 -23.91 1.09
C ASN A 15 5.41 -24.39 -0.36
N ASN A 16 6.25 -23.66 -1.06
CA ASN A 16 6.56 -23.92 -2.48
C ASN A 16 7.20 -25.30 -2.71
N LYS A 17 7.87 -25.88 -1.70
CA LYS A 17 8.52 -27.21 -1.84
C LYS A 17 7.52 -28.35 -2.06
N VAL A 18 6.31 -28.15 -1.58
CA VAL A 18 5.20 -29.13 -1.73
C VAL A 18 4.10 -28.64 -2.65
N GLY A 19 4.37 -27.61 -3.45
CA GLY A 19 3.42 -27.05 -4.42
C GLY A 19 2.31 -26.17 -3.81
N LEU A 20 2.34 -25.87 -2.51
CA LEU A 20 1.40 -24.96 -1.88
C LEU A 20 1.85 -23.52 -2.11
N THR A 21 1.57 -22.99 -3.31
CA THR A 21 1.83 -21.60 -3.72
C THR A 21 0.72 -20.66 -3.24
N PHE A 22 0.89 -19.34 -3.41
CA PHE A 22 -0.19 -18.37 -3.18
C PHE A 22 -1.40 -18.66 -4.07
N ALA A 23 -1.20 -18.95 -5.35
CA ALA A 23 -2.29 -19.29 -6.28
C ALA A 23 -3.03 -20.56 -5.85
N ALA A 24 -2.31 -21.63 -5.49
CA ALA A 24 -2.91 -22.89 -5.05
C ALA A 24 -3.69 -22.70 -3.73
N GLY A 25 -3.12 -21.97 -2.77
CA GLY A 25 -3.78 -21.64 -1.51
C GLY A 25 -5.04 -20.81 -1.72
N LEU A 26 -4.98 -19.78 -2.55
CA LEU A 26 -6.14 -18.92 -2.86
C LEU A 26 -7.29 -19.71 -3.50
N ARG A 27 -6.99 -20.56 -4.49
CA ARG A 27 -8.02 -21.46 -5.06
C ARG A 27 -8.68 -22.37 -4.01
N SER A 28 -7.92 -22.81 -3.03
CA SER A 28 -8.47 -23.66 -1.95
C SER A 28 -9.33 -22.84 -0.98
N ILE A 29 -8.93 -21.63 -0.63
CA ILE A 29 -9.66 -20.71 0.22
C ILE A 29 -11.02 -20.36 -0.39
N LEU A 30 -11.06 -20.07 -1.69
CA LEU A 30 -12.29 -19.72 -2.41
C LEU A 30 -13.38 -20.79 -2.37
N ARG A 31 -13.03 -22.05 -2.08
CA ARG A 31 -13.98 -23.15 -1.90
C ARG A 31 -14.47 -23.35 -0.46
N GLN A 32 -14.05 -22.45 0.44
CA GLN A 32 -14.42 -22.46 1.86
C GLN A 32 -15.44 -21.36 2.21
N ASP A 33 -16.07 -20.75 1.18
CA ASP A 33 -17.07 -19.71 1.31
C ASP A 33 -16.62 -18.51 2.20
N PRO A 34 -15.46 -17.90 1.91
CA PRO A 34 -14.97 -16.76 2.68
C PRO A 34 -15.59 -15.46 2.20
N ASP A 35 -15.95 -14.56 3.11
CA ASP A 35 -16.33 -13.17 2.74
C ASP A 35 -15.10 -12.29 2.52
N ILE A 36 -14.07 -12.49 3.36
CA ILE A 36 -12.86 -11.67 3.36
C ILE A 36 -11.63 -12.56 3.21
N ILE A 37 -10.77 -12.20 2.27
CA ILE A 37 -9.54 -12.95 1.96
C ILE A 37 -8.35 -12.01 2.09
N MET A 38 -7.27 -12.48 2.74
CA MET A 38 -5.99 -11.81 2.69
C MET A 38 -4.95 -12.70 2.00
N VAL A 39 -4.42 -12.21 0.88
CA VAL A 39 -3.27 -12.80 0.20
C VAL A 39 -2.04 -12.01 0.61
N GLY A 40 -1.09 -12.64 1.29
CA GLY A 40 0.07 -11.96 1.85
C GLY A 40 0.80 -11.08 0.84
N GLU A 41 0.90 -11.54 -0.41
CA GLU A 41 1.45 -10.75 -1.52
C GLU A 41 1.07 -11.34 -2.89
N ILE A 42 1.03 -10.48 -3.91
CA ILE A 42 0.89 -10.86 -5.31
C ILE A 42 2.23 -10.61 -6.02
N ARG A 43 2.85 -11.68 -6.54
CA ARG A 43 4.14 -11.62 -7.24
C ARG A 43 4.08 -12.08 -8.68
N ASP A 44 3.07 -12.84 -9.04
CA ASP A 44 2.94 -13.52 -10.33
C ASP A 44 1.55 -13.31 -10.94
N SER A 45 1.47 -13.52 -12.25
CA SER A 45 0.25 -13.34 -13.05
C SER A 45 -0.87 -14.29 -12.65
N GLU A 46 -0.56 -15.52 -12.24
CA GLU A 46 -1.55 -16.50 -11.84
C GLU A 46 -2.27 -16.05 -10.56
N THR A 47 -1.52 -15.67 -9.53
CA THR A 47 -2.07 -15.15 -8.27
C THR A 47 -2.87 -13.85 -8.52
N ALA A 48 -2.35 -12.94 -9.36
CA ALA A 48 -3.03 -11.70 -9.72
C ALA A 48 -4.39 -11.94 -10.37
N SER A 49 -4.43 -12.84 -11.36
CA SER A 49 -5.65 -13.19 -12.07
C SER A 49 -6.72 -13.78 -11.13
N ILE A 50 -6.33 -14.73 -10.26
CA ILE A 50 -7.27 -15.35 -9.32
C ILE A 50 -7.77 -14.31 -8.29
N ALA A 51 -6.90 -13.43 -7.80
CA ALA A 51 -7.27 -12.38 -6.86
C ALA A 51 -8.30 -11.42 -7.43
N VAL A 52 -8.07 -10.94 -8.67
CA VAL A 52 -8.99 -10.04 -9.36
C VAL A 52 -10.34 -10.73 -9.66
N GLN A 53 -10.32 -11.97 -10.12
CA GLN A 53 -11.55 -12.76 -10.35
C GLN A 53 -12.33 -12.95 -9.04
N SER A 54 -11.64 -13.21 -7.94
CA SER A 54 -12.28 -13.34 -6.62
C SER A 54 -12.99 -12.05 -6.19
N ALA A 55 -12.35 -10.90 -6.40
CA ALA A 55 -12.95 -9.60 -6.12
C ALA A 55 -14.20 -9.35 -6.99
N LEU A 56 -14.16 -9.71 -8.26
CA LEU A 56 -15.31 -9.59 -9.19
C LEU A 56 -16.48 -10.51 -8.81
N THR A 57 -16.22 -11.63 -8.14
CA THR A 57 -17.26 -12.55 -7.65
C THR A 57 -17.79 -12.23 -6.26
N GLY A 58 -17.42 -11.05 -5.70
CA GLY A 58 -18.02 -10.50 -4.48
C GLY A 58 -17.18 -10.64 -3.21
N HIS A 59 -15.96 -11.21 -3.29
CA HIS A 59 -15.10 -11.31 -2.11
C HIS A 59 -14.36 -10.00 -1.85
N LEU A 60 -14.25 -9.59 -0.60
CA LEU A 60 -13.35 -8.52 -0.20
C LEU A 60 -11.93 -9.08 -0.06
N LEU A 61 -11.04 -8.70 -0.96
CA LEU A 61 -9.68 -9.21 -0.99
C LEU A 61 -8.66 -8.12 -0.65
N PHE A 62 -7.82 -8.41 0.33
CA PHE A 62 -6.64 -7.61 0.68
C PHE A 62 -5.38 -8.30 0.20
N SER A 63 -4.44 -7.52 -0.33
CA SER A 63 -3.12 -8.04 -0.69
C SER A 63 -2.05 -6.96 -0.61
N THR A 64 -0.79 -7.34 -0.75
CA THR A 64 0.31 -6.41 -0.88
C THR A 64 0.98 -6.53 -2.24
N LEU A 65 1.49 -5.41 -2.72
CA LEU A 65 2.32 -5.29 -3.93
C LEU A 65 3.59 -4.52 -3.57
N HIS A 66 4.72 -4.91 -4.13
CA HIS A 66 5.97 -4.18 -3.95
C HIS A 66 6.06 -3.04 -4.94
N THR A 67 5.43 -1.91 -4.62
CA THR A 67 5.49 -0.66 -5.39
C THR A 67 5.92 0.51 -4.51
N ASN A 68 6.53 1.51 -5.11
CA ASN A 68 7.03 2.68 -4.37
C ASN A 68 5.95 3.74 -4.10
N ARG A 69 4.87 3.73 -4.89
CA ARG A 69 3.76 4.69 -4.82
C ARG A 69 2.45 3.97 -5.07
N ALA A 70 1.35 4.52 -4.54
CA ALA A 70 0.04 3.89 -4.67
C ALA A 70 -0.41 3.73 -6.14
N PRO A 71 -0.33 4.73 -7.03
CA PRO A 71 -0.76 4.55 -8.43
C PRO A 71 0.06 3.51 -9.20
N ALA A 72 1.33 3.30 -8.85
CA ALA A 72 2.18 2.30 -9.50
C ALA A 72 1.70 0.85 -9.29
N ALA A 73 0.80 0.61 -8.34
CA ALA A 73 0.16 -0.70 -8.18
C ALA A 73 -0.70 -1.07 -9.39
N ILE A 74 -1.33 -0.10 -10.04
CA ILE A 74 -2.12 -0.33 -11.26
C ILE A 74 -1.22 -0.81 -12.39
N THR A 75 -0.13 -0.06 -12.68
CA THR A 75 0.84 -0.45 -13.70
C THR A 75 1.41 -1.84 -13.40
N ARG A 76 1.71 -2.14 -12.13
CA ARG A 76 2.22 -3.44 -11.72
C ARG A 76 1.24 -4.58 -11.99
N LEU A 77 -0.06 -4.38 -11.76
CA LEU A 77 -1.09 -5.38 -12.10
C LEU A 77 -1.20 -5.56 -13.63
N ILE A 78 -1.12 -4.48 -14.41
CA ILE A 78 -1.11 -4.54 -15.88
C ILE A 78 0.12 -5.33 -16.38
N ASP A 79 1.31 -5.08 -15.84
CA ASP A 79 2.54 -5.81 -16.15
C ASP A 79 2.44 -7.31 -15.84
N MET A 80 1.63 -7.68 -14.85
CA MET A 80 1.32 -9.09 -14.53
C MET A 80 0.23 -9.67 -15.44
N GLY A 81 -0.24 -8.94 -16.46
CA GLY A 81 -1.21 -9.41 -17.44
C GLY A 81 -2.68 -9.23 -17.03
N VAL A 82 -2.97 -8.45 -16.00
CA VAL A 82 -4.36 -8.11 -15.63
C VAL A 82 -4.86 -7.00 -16.55
N GLU A 83 -5.98 -7.25 -17.22
CA GLU A 83 -6.58 -6.29 -18.13
C GLU A 83 -7.14 -5.06 -17.38
N LYS A 84 -6.95 -3.86 -17.95
CA LYS A 84 -7.32 -2.58 -17.33
C LYS A 84 -8.80 -2.52 -16.91
N PHE A 85 -9.71 -3.08 -17.70
CA PHE A 85 -11.13 -3.09 -17.36
C PHE A 85 -11.46 -3.96 -16.15
N LEU A 86 -10.70 -5.06 -15.93
CA LEU A 86 -10.84 -5.89 -14.72
C LEU A 86 -10.33 -5.15 -13.49
N ILE A 87 -9.21 -4.42 -13.60
CA ILE A 87 -8.68 -3.57 -12.52
C ILE A 87 -9.71 -2.49 -12.17
N SER A 88 -10.27 -1.79 -13.17
CA SER A 88 -11.28 -0.74 -12.96
C SER A 88 -12.54 -1.25 -12.24
N SER A 89 -12.88 -2.53 -12.42
CA SER A 89 -14.07 -3.14 -11.85
C SER A 89 -13.86 -3.81 -10.49
N SER A 90 -12.62 -4.14 -10.13
CA SER A 90 -12.28 -4.91 -8.93
C SER A 90 -11.49 -4.12 -7.89
N LEU A 91 -10.60 -3.21 -8.31
CA LEU A 91 -9.75 -2.47 -7.39
C LEU A 91 -10.52 -1.31 -6.74
N LEU A 92 -10.55 -1.28 -5.42
CA LEU A 92 -11.23 -0.25 -4.64
C LEU A 92 -10.30 0.89 -4.23
N ALA A 93 -9.14 0.53 -3.71
CA ALA A 93 -8.14 1.49 -3.25
C ALA A 93 -6.75 0.85 -3.18
N VAL A 94 -5.73 1.69 -3.16
CA VAL A 94 -4.34 1.33 -2.89
C VAL A 94 -3.80 2.22 -1.79
N LEU A 95 -3.28 1.60 -0.73
CA LEU A 95 -2.56 2.30 0.34
C LEU A 95 -1.06 2.02 0.20
N ALA A 96 -0.29 3.02 -0.18
CA ALA A 96 1.17 2.94 -0.08
C ALA A 96 1.62 3.46 1.28
N GLN A 97 2.49 2.71 1.93
CA GLN A 97 2.90 2.97 3.31
C GLN A 97 4.42 3.02 3.43
N ARG A 98 4.92 3.96 4.24
CA ARG A 98 6.33 4.08 4.59
C ARG A 98 6.49 4.17 6.10
N LEU A 99 7.51 3.50 6.63
CA LEU A 99 7.91 3.64 8.02
C LEU A 99 9.03 4.69 8.09
N VAL A 100 8.75 5.81 8.73
CA VAL A 100 9.73 6.86 8.99
C VAL A 100 10.16 6.86 10.45
N ARG A 101 11.38 7.33 10.73
CA ARG A 101 11.86 7.47 12.11
C ARG A 101 11.11 8.58 12.82
N LYS A 102 10.65 8.32 14.03
CA LYS A 102 10.01 9.31 14.89
C LYS A 102 11.08 10.09 15.67
N LEU A 103 10.97 11.42 15.72
CA LEU A 103 11.86 12.23 16.55
C LEU A 103 11.74 11.83 18.03
N CYS A 104 12.85 11.82 18.73
CA CYS A 104 12.88 11.60 20.18
C CYS A 104 12.20 12.78 20.88
N ASN A 105 11.17 12.48 21.69
CA ASN A 105 10.43 13.52 22.39
C ASN A 105 11.27 14.26 23.44
N ASP A 106 12.30 13.60 24.02
CA ASP A 106 13.12 14.15 25.09
C ASP A 106 14.16 15.15 24.58
N CYS A 107 14.51 15.12 23.30
CA CYS A 107 15.60 15.94 22.77
C CYS A 107 15.33 16.64 21.45
N LYS A 108 14.15 16.48 20.86
CA LYS A 108 13.81 17.25 19.66
C LYS A 108 13.82 18.75 19.97
N THR A 109 14.38 19.54 19.08
CA THR A 109 14.42 21.00 19.18
C THR A 109 13.65 21.63 18.05
N VAL A 110 13.15 22.84 18.26
CA VAL A 110 12.49 23.61 17.20
C VAL A 110 13.49 23.89 16.07
N ASP A 111 13.06 23.72 14.86
CA ASP A 111 13.81 24.10 13.66
C ASP A 111 13.25 25.39 13.10
N ASP A 112 13.88 26.51 13.43
CA ASP A 112 13.47 27.85 12.99
C ASP A 112 14.07 28.21 11.62
N SER A 113 14.70 27.28 10.92
CA SER A 113 15.28 27.58 9.60
C SER A 113 14.16 27.81 8.57
N ALA A 114 14.18 28.98 7.91
CA ALA A 114 13.24 29.30 6.81
C ALA A 114 13.28 28.24 5.70
N ALA A 115 14.45 27.65 5.46
CA ALA A 115 14.62 26.58 4.47
C ALA A 115 13.79 25.33 4.76
N SER A 116 13.58 24.99 6.03
CA SER A 116 12.75 23.83 6.41
C SER A 116 11.27 24.06 6.09
N HIS A 117 10.78 25.28 6.33
CA HIS A 117 9.40 25.65 6.03
C HIS A 117 9.13 25.69 4.51
N GLU A 118 10.05 26.26 3.75
CA GLU A 118 9.95 26.36 2.29
C GLU A 118 10.05 24.99 1.62
N LEU A 119 10.98 24.13 2.07
CA LEU A 119 11.20 22.80 1.50
C LEU A 119 9.97 21.90 1.60
N PHE A 120 9.19 22.02 2.68
CA PHE A 120 8.02 21.18 2.92
C PHE A 120 6.70 21.84 2.52
N GLY A 121 6.72 23.06 1.98
CA GLY A 121 5.52 23.78 1.54
C GLY A 121 4.55 24.09 2.69
N PHE A 122 5.01 24.05 3.95
CA PHE A 122 4.16 24.37 5.10
C PHE A 122 3.96 25.89 5.22
N SER A 123 2.72 26.31 5.51
CA SER A 123 2.46 27.65 5.95
C SER A 123 3.25 27.94 7.25
N THR A 124 3.72 29.17 7.40
CA THR A 124 4.61 29.63 8.48
C THR A 124 4.11 29.40 9.91
N ASN A 125 2.90 28.88 10.08
CA ASN A 125 2.28 28.69 11.39
C ASN A 125 2.50 27.30 12.01
N LYS A 126 3.21 26.36 11.36
CA LYS A 126 3.50 25.03 11.92
C LYS A 126 4.91 24.99 12.49
N THR A 127 5.03 24.61 13.75
CA THR A 127 6.33 24.36 14.37
C THR A 127 6.94 23.07 13.82
N ILE A 128 8.11 23.19 13.21
CA ILE A 128 8.90 22.05 12.71
C ILE A 128 9.97 21.74 13.75
N PHE A 129 10.28 20.46 13.91
CA PHE A 129 11.30 19.99 14.86
C PHE A 129 12.41 19.25 14.11
N LYS A 130 13.63 19.34 14.67
CA LYS A 130 14.81 18.61 14.22
C LYS A 130 15.37 17.70 15.29
N PRO A 131 16.09 16.62 14.91
CA PRO A 131 16.75 15.74 15.86
C PRO A 131 17.93 16.47 16.51
N ASN A 132 18.15 16.21 17.82
CA ASN A 132 19.32 16.71 18.54
C ASN A 132 20.20 15.54 19.04
N GLY A 133 19.62 14.59 19.75
CA GLY A 133 20.32 13.46 20.36
C GLY A 133 20.44 13.61 21.88
N CYS A 134 20.12 12.52 22.61
CA CYS A 134 20.29 12.41 24.05
C CYS A 134 20.52 10.95 24.46
N LYS A 135 20.77 10.71 25.74
CA LYS A 135 20.99 9.35 26.28
C LYS A 135 19.80 8.43 26.03
N SER A 136 18.54 8.93 26.15
CA SER A 136 17.32 8.14 25.92
C SER A 136 17.19 7.59 24.51
N CYS A 137 17.76 8.26 23.53
CA CYS A 137 17.73 7.82 22.12
C CYS A 137 19.10 7.34 21.61
N ASN A 138 20.05 7.05 22.52
CA ASN A 138 21.43 6.69 22.16
C ASN A 138 22.08 7.71 21.21
N PHE A 139 21.84 8.98 21.44
CA PHE A 139 22.36 10.14 20.68
C PHE A 139 21.97 10.17 19.19
N THR A 140 20.99 9.36 18.77
CA THR A 140 20.50 9.33 17.39
C THR A 140 19.53 10.47 17.06
N GLY A 141 18.87 11.06 18.06
CA GLY A 141 17.78 12.03 17.89
C GLY A 141 16.44 11.40 17.54
N TYR A 142 16.36 10.05 17.41
CA TYR A 142 15.16 9.34 17.00
C TYR A 142 14.79 8.23 17.99
N SER A 143 13.49 7.99 18.18
CA SER A 143 12.96 6.93 19.03
C SER A 143 11.69 6.33 18.41
N GLY A 144 11.81 5.08 17.96
CA GLY A 144 10.73 4.37 17.28
C GLY A 144 10.49 4.82 15.83
N ARG A 145 9.40 4.33 15.27
CA ARG A 145 8.96 4.60 13.88
C ARG A 145 7.47 4.91 13.87
N VAL A 146 7.05 5.67 12.88
CA VAL A 146 5.64 5.94 12.60
C VAL A 146 5.38 5.63 11.12
N ALA A 147 4.22 5.08 10.84
CA ALA A 147 3.78 4.89 9.47
C ALA A 147 3.24 6.23 8.94
N ILE A 148 3.64 6.55 7.72
CA ILE A 148 2.98 7.54 6.86
C ILE A 148 2.41 6.82 5.66
N GLY A 149 1.30 7.29 5.13
CA GLY A 149 0.62 6.64 4.03
C GLY A 149 0.10 7.61 2.99
N GLU A 150 -0.04 7.14 1.78
CA GLU A 150 -0.81 7.76 0.72
C GLU A 150 -1.94 6.82 0.32
N LEU A 151 -3.18 7.26 0.42
CA LEU A 151 -4.36 6.50 0.02
C LEU A 151 -4.83 6.99 -1.34
N PHE A 152 -4.83 6.07 -2.30
CA PHE A 152 -5.35 6.28 -3.64
C PHE A 152 -6.65 5.52 -3.81
N ILE A 153 -7.76 6.24 -3.89
CA ILE A 153 -9.09 5.67 -4.08
C ILE A 153 -9.39 5.57 -5.57
N ILE A 154 -9.88 4.42 -6.02
CA ILE A 154 -10.29 4.19 -7.40
C ILE A 154 -11.74 4.66 -7.56
N ASN A 155 -11.90 5.96 -7.70
CA ASN A 155 -13.19 6.60 -7.94
C ASN A 155 -13.65 6.42 -9.40
N ASP A 156 -14.84 6.90 -9.72
CA ASP A 156 -15.43 6.71 -11.06
C ASP A 156 -14.62 7.42 -12.15
N GLU A 157 -13.99 8.55 -11.86
CA GLU A 157 -13.08 9.24 -12.77
C GLU A 157 -11.89 8.34 -13.14
N ILE A 158 -11.22 7.76 -12.14
CA ILE A 158 -10.08 6.85 -12.35
C ILE A 158 -10.51 5.59 -13.12
N LYS A 159 -11.70 5.03 -12.80
CA LYS A 159 -12.25 3.89 -13.53
C LYS A 159 -12.46 4.20 -15.02
N GLU A 160 -12.92 5.41 -15.33
CA GLU A 160 -13.13 5.87 -16.71
C GLU A 160 -11.79 5.98 -17.45
N TYR A 161 -10.76 6.55 -16.81
CA TYR A 161 -9.40 6.58 -17.39
C TYR A 161 -8.85 5.20 -17.67
N LEU A 162 -9.04 4.25 -16.77
CA LEU A 162 -8.59 2.87 -16.95
C LEU A 162 -9.29 2.18 -18.13
N LYS A 163 -10.59 2.44 -18.32
CA LYS A 163 -11.37 1.86 -19.45
C LYS A 163 -10.96 2.43 -20.80
N ASN A 164 -10.63 3.73 -20.86
CA ASN A 164 -10.33 4.44 -22.10
C ASN A 164 -8.86 4.33 -22.55
N ASP A 165 -8.09 3.43 -21.94
CA ASP A 165 -6.69 3.13 -22.28
C ASP A 165 -5.79 4.38 -22.30
N VAL A 166 -6.02 5.29 -21.36
CA VAL A 166 -5.23 6.49 -21.21
C VAL A 166 -3.80 6.12 -20.79
N ASP A 167 -2.82 6.90 -21.23
CA ASP A 167 -1.41 6.67 -20.93
C ASP A 167 -1.11 6.76 -19.43
N ASP A 168 -0.05 6.05 -19.01
CA ASP A 168 0.34 5.95 -17.61
C ASP A 168 0.69 7.31 -16.98
N HIS A 169 1.18 8.27 -17.77
CA HIS A 169 1.51 9.60 -17.26
C HIS A 169 0.25 10.37 -16.88
N THR A 170 -0.78 10.31 -17.71
CA THR A 170 -2.07 10.96 -17.45
C THR A 170 -2.76 10.30 -16.25
N LEU A 171 -2.75 8.96 -16.17
CA LEU A 171 -3.27 8.23 -15.02
C LEU A 171 -2.55 8.63 -13.72
N MET A 172 -1.22 8.73 -13.76
CA MET A 172 -0.42 9.14 -12.62
C MET A 172 -0.72 10.58 -12.17
N SER A 173 -0.87 11.51 -13.13
CA SER A 173 -1.22 12.91 -12.84
C SER A 173 -2.58 13.01 -12.16
N LYS A 174 -3.58 12.32 -12.70
CA LYS A 174 -4.93 12.26 -12.12
C LYS A 174 -4.97 11.56 -10.77
N ALA A 175 -4.19 10.51 -10.61
CA ALA A 175 -4.05 9.84 -9.33
C ALA A 175 -3.51 10.78 -8.25
N LEU A 176 -2.54 11.63 -8.57
CA LEU A 176 -1.98 12.62 -7.63
C LEU A 176 -3.00 13.66 -7.18
N GLU A 177 -3.94 14.06 -8.05
CA GLU A 177 -5.02 14.99 -7.71
C GLU A 177 -6.04 14.35 -6.73
N ASN A 178 -6.19 13.03 -6.77
CA ASN A 178 -7.17 12.25 -6.00
C ASN A 178 -6.57 11.51 -4.79
N MET A 179 -5.28 11.73 -4.47
CA MET A 179 -4.65 11.09 -3.32
C MET A 179 -4.89 11.86 -2.03
N ILE A 180 -5.14 11.08 -0.97
CA ILE A 180 -5.14 11.57 0.41
C ILE A 180 -3.81 11.14 1.02
N ALA A 181 -2.97 12.11 1.43
CA ALA A 181 -1.71 11.87 2.13
C ALA A 181 -1.84 12.27 3.60
N GLU A 182 -1.45 11.38 4.53
CA GLU A 182 -1.36 11.61 5.97
C GLU A 182 0.03 11.23 6.51
#